data_8eb9ea4a0a914c987594b2086e405430
#
_entry.id   8eb9ea4a0a914c987594b2086e405430
#
_cell.length_a   1.000
_cell.length_b   1.000
_cell.length_c   1.000
_cell.angle_alpha   90.00
_cell.angle_beta   90.00
_cell.angle_gamma   90.00
#
_symmetry.space_group_name_H-M   'P 1'
#
loop_
_entity.id
_entity.type
_entity.pdbx_description
1 polymer ?
#
loop_
_entity_poly.entity_id
_entity_poly.type
_entity_poly.pdbx_seq_one_letter_code
_entity_poly.pdbx_strand_id
1 'polypeptide(L)'
;DFKINGNDIFTRIKVNIIDLLCGTVQNVSAPDGRNIRLTIPKGTVPNTKFNVPEHGLPILNHHACGNFIIETLCQMPNLTDTDVSRLKSFAEQSKIFDWQISHINI
;
A
#
# COMPACT_ATOMS: atom_id res chain seq x y z
N ASP A 1 6.23 -2.94 13.83
CA ASP A 1 5.71 -4.19 14.34
C ASP A 1 5.67 -5.25 13.25
N PHE A 2 6.30 -6.38 13.54
CA PHE A 2 6.40 -7.47 12.58
C PHE A 2 5.67 -8.69 13.13
N LYS A 3 4.99 -9.40 12.22
CA LYS A 3 4.39 -10.70 12.53
C LYS A 3 5.13 -11.77 11.76
N ILE A 4 5.32 -12.92 12.40
CA ILE A 4 6.04 -14.04 11.83
C ILE A 4 5.04 -15.16 11.51
N ASN A 5 5.14 -15.70 10.30
CA ASN A 5 4.41 -16.87 9.89
C ASN A 5 5.37 -17.80 9.15
N GLY A 6 5.79 -18.87 9.80
CA GLY A 6 6.86 -19.72 9.29
C GLY A 6 8.17 -18.95 9.18
N ASN A 7 8.73 -18.89 7.98
CA ASN A 7 9.93 -18.10 7.71
C ASN A 7 9.63 -16.73 7.11
N ASP A 8 8.35 -16.41 6.90
CA ASP A 8 7.93 -15.13 6.35
C ASP A 8 7.66 -14.13 7.47
N ILE A 9 7.95 -12.88 7.19
CA ILE A 9 7.73 -11.78 8.12
C ILE A 9 6.77 -10.80 7.46
N PHE A 10 5.76 -10.38 8.22
CA PHE A 10 4.71 -9.49 7.74
C PHE A 10 4.76 -8.17 8.48
N THR A 11 4.54 -7.08 7.77
CA THR A 11 4.33 -5.77 8.35
C THR A 11 3.24 -5.02 7.59
N ARG A 12 2.76 -3.94 8.18
CA ARG A 12 1.79 -3.04 7.56
C ARG A 12 2.35 -1.64 7.60
N ILE A 13 2.16 -0.92 6.51
CA ILE A 13 2.54 0.49 6.42
C ILE A 13 1.32 1.33 6.06
N LYS A 14 1.25 2.53 6.61
CA LYS A 14 0.20 3.48 6.25
C LYS A 14 0.67 4.29 5.05
N VAL A 15 -0.16 4.30 4.01
CA VAL A 15 0.09 5.09 2.81
C VAL A 15 -1.13 5.98 2.60
N ASN A 16 -0.92 7.28 2.44
CA ASN A 16 -2.05 8.18 2.23
C ASN A 16 -2.72 7.89 0.87
N ILE A 17 -4.01 8.20 0.81
CA ILE A 17 -4.79 7.85 -0.37
C ILE A 17 -4.27 8.50 -1.66
N ILE A 18 -3.70 9.69 -1.56
CA ILE A 18 -3.16 10.38 -2.75
C ILE A 18 -1.97 9.60 -3.31
N ASP A 19 -1.10 9.09 -2.45
CA ASP A 19 0.05 8.28 -2.88
C ASP A 19 -0.38 6.93 -3.44
N LEU A 20 -1.47 6.36 -2.93
CA LEU A 20 -2.03 5.14 -3.51
C LEU A 20 -2.60 5.39 -4.92
N LEU A 21 -3.22 6.55 -5.11
CA LEU A 21 -3.78 6.93 -6.42
C LEU A 21 -2.69 7.29 -7.42
N CYS A 22 -1.71 8.06 -7.00
CA CYS A 22 -0.70 8.65 -7.90
C CYS A 22 0.57 7.82 -8.01
N GLY A 23 0.79 6.93 -7.07
CA GLY A 23 2.06 6.21 -6.96
C GLY A 23 3.07 6.96 -6.11
N THR A 24 3.97 6.22 -5.51
CA THR A 24 5.03 6.78 -4.67
C THR A 24 6.15 5.76 -4.48
N VAL A 25 7.24 6.22 -3.90
CA VAL A 25 8.32 5.35 -3.45
C VAL A 25 8.52 5.60 -1.96
N GLN A 26 8.52 4.53 -1.18
CA GLN A 26 8.73 4.59 0.26
C GLN A 26 9.92 3.75 0.67
N ASN A 27 10.66 4.23 1.65
CA ASN A 27 11.72 3.45 2.27
C ASN A 27 11.13 2.72 3.48
N VAL A 28 11.25 1.39 3.47
CA VAL A 28 10.73 0.54 4.53
C VAL A 28 11.90 -0.20 5.15
N SER A 29 12.00 -0.13 6.48
CA SER A 29 13.04 -0.88 7.20
C SER A 29 12.66 -2.34 7.30
N ALA A 30 13.50 -3.21 6.77
CA ALA A 30 13.32 -4.64 6.89
C ALA A 30 13.79 -5.13 8.27
N PRO A 31 13.32 -6.31 8.72
CA PRO A 31 13.73 -6.86 10.01
C PRO A 31 15.24 -7.13 10.13
N ASP A 32 15.91 -7.35 9.01
CA ASP A 32 17.37 -7.56 8.97
C ASP A 32 18.19 -6.26 9.01
N GLY A 33 17.51 -5.12 9.17
CA GLY A 33 18.15 -3.81 9.25
C GLY A 33 18.39 -3.13 7.92
N ARG A 34 18.13 -3.80 6.79
CA ARG A 34 18.28 -3.19 5.48
C ARG A 34 17.09 -2.31 5.16
N ASN A 35 17.34 -1.24 4.43
CA ASN A 35 16.28 -0.38 3.90
C ASN A 35 15.83 -0.90 2.55
N ILE A 36 14.52 -1.04 2.42
CA ILE A 36 13.89 -1.46 1.17
C ILE A 36 13.24 -0.26 0.54
N ARG A 37 13.59 0.00 -0.71
CA ARG A 37 12.96 1.03 -1.51
C ARG A 37 11.75 0.41 -2.22
N LEU A 38 10.58 0.62 -1.63
CA LEU A 38 9.35 0.04 -2.14
C LEU A 38 8.68 1.01 -3.12
N THR A 39 8.52 0.55 -4.37
CA THR A 39 7.78 1.30 -5.37
C THR A 39 6.31 0.89 -5.30
N ILE A 40 5.44 1.87 -5.02
CA ILE A 40 4.00 1.69 -4.98
C ILE A 40 3.44 2.28 -6.27
N PRO A 41 2.93 1.46 -7.21
CA PRO A 41 2.43 1.96 -8.48
C PRO A 41 1.18 2.82 -8.30
N LYS A 42 0.93 3.71 -9.26
CA LYS A 42 -0.33 4.45 -9.28
C LYS A 42 -1.51 3.49 -9.35
N GLY A 43 -2.60 3.85 -8.66
CA GLY A 43 -3.79 3.01 -8.65
C GLY A 43 -3.67 1.77 -7.79
N THR A 44 -2.77 1.78 -6.80
CA THR A 44 -2.65 0.67 -5.87
C THR A 44 -3.87 0.62 -4.95
N VAL A 45 -4.53 -0.53 -4.95
CA VAL A 45 -5.71 -0.74 -4.10
C VAL A 45 -5.25 -0.89 -2.64
N PRO A 46 -6.00 -0.32 -1.68
CA PRO A 46 -5.71 -0.54 -0.26
C PRO A 46 -5.64 -2.03 0.09
N ASN A 47 -4.81 -2.37 1.05
CA ASN A 47 -4.54 -3.73 1.49
C ASN A 47 -3.80 -4.60 0.47
N THR A 48 -3.14 -3.97 -0.50
CA THR A 48 -2.23 -4.68 -1.40
C THR A 48 -0.99 -5.13 -0.64
N LYS A 49 -0.58 -6.36 -0.87
CA LYS A 49 0.62 -6.95 -0.26
C LYS A 49 1.74 -6.95 -1.28
N PHE A 50 2.89 -6.45 -0.85
CA PHE A 50 4.11 -6.47 -1.66
C PHE A 50 5.06 -7.49 -1.07
N ASN A 51 5.56 -8.38 -1.90
CA ASN A 51 6.47 -9.44 -1.49
C ASN A 51 7.91 -9.03 -1.78
N VAL A 52 8.73 -9.01 -0.74
CA VAL A 52 10.17 -8.78 -0.88
C VAL A 52 10.87 -10.10 -0.59
N PRO A 53 11.34 -10.81 -1.63
CA PRO A 53 11.95 -12.12 -1.44
C PRO A 53 13.21 -12.05 -0.60
N GLU A 54 13.44 -13.09 0.19
CA GLU A 54 14.67 -13.32 0.96
C GLU A 54 14.99 -12.27 2.02
N HIS A 55 13.99 -11.51 2.47
CA HIS A 55 14.13 -10.57 3.58
C HIS A 55 13.36 -11.01 4.83
N GLY A 56 12.89 -12.27 4.84
CA GLY A 56 12.29 -12.89 6.01
C GLY A 56 13.33 -13.60 6.88
N LEU A 57 12.87 -14.60 7.63
CA LEU A 57 13.75 -15.38 8.50
C LEU A 57 14.56 -16.39 7.71
N PRO A 58 15.77 -16.73 8.20
CA PRO A 58 16.56 -17.79 7.57
C PRO A 58 15.82 -19.13 7.59
N ILE A 59 15.93 -19.85 6.48
CA ILE A 59 15.36 -21.19 6.36
C ILE A 59 16.41 -22.18 6.82
N LEU A 60 16.03 -23.06 7.77
CA LEU A 60 16.94 -24.04 8.35
C LEU A 60 17.50 -24.97 7.26
N ASN A 61 18.83 -25.16 7.29
CA ASN A 61 19.55 -26.01 6.35
C ASN A 61 19.53 -25.52 4.89
N HIS A 62 19.20 -24.26 4.66
CA HIS A 62 19.21 -23.65 3.34
C HIS A 62 19.96 -22.32 3.41
N HIS A 63 20.54 -21.91 2.27
CA HIS A 63 21.16 -20.60 2.14
C HIS A 63 20.18 -19.54 1.65
N ALA A 64 18.94 -19.65 2.11
CA ALA A 64 17.85 -18.76 1.73
C ALA A 64 17.09 -18.28 2.96
N CYS A 65 16.36 -17.21 2.80
CA CYS A 65 15.43 -16.66 3.80
C CYS A 65 14.02 -16.75 3.26
N GLY A 66 13.04 -16.71 4.16
CA GLY A 66 11.66 -16.50 3.78
C GLY A 66 11.46 -15.09 3.21
N ASN A 67 10.22 -14.70 3.05
CA ASN A 67 9.88 -13.43 2.42
C ASN A 67 9.52 -12.38 3.48
N PHE A 68 9.74 -11.12 3.13
CA PHE A 68 9.22 -9.99 3.88
C PHE A 68 8.02 -9.43 3.11
N ILE A 69 6.85 -9.45 3.74
CA ILE A 69 5.60 -9.09 3.09
C ILE A 69 5.07 -7.80 3.72
N ILE A 70 4.86 -6.79 2.88
CA ILE A 70 4.44 -5.46 3.29
C ILE A 70 3.03 -5.21 2.78
N GLU A 71 2.09 -5.04 3.70
CA GLU A 71 0.71 -4.71 3.37
C GLU A 71 0.50 -3.20 3.52
N THR A 72 -0.11 -2.59 2.51
CA THR A 72 -0.44 -1.16 2.55
C THR A 72 -1.81 -0.95 3.18
N LEU A 73 -1.88 -0.06 4.16
CA LEU A 73 -3.12 0.43 4.73
C LEU A 73 -3.38 1.84 4.21
N CYS A 74 -4.61 2.12 3.83
CA CYS A 74 -4.98 3.45 3.35
C CYS A 74 -5.12 4.42 4.51
N GLN A 75 -4.39 5.53 4.43
CA GLN A 75 -4.56 6.65 5.35
C GLN A 75 -5.44 7.69 4.68
N MET A 76 -6.58 7.97 5.30
CA MET A 76 -7.52 9.00 4.81
C MET A 76 -7.10 10.36 5.35
N PRO A 77 -7.12 11.40 4.51
CA PRO A 77 -6.78 12.75 4.96
C PRO A 77 -7.90 13.41 5.72
N ASN A 78 -7.53 14.38 6.54
CA ASN A 78 -8.50 15.32 7.12
C ASN A 78 -8.64 16.50 6.17
N LEU A 79 -9.82 16.67 5.59
CA LEU A 79 -10.08 17.73 4.63
C LEU A 79 -10.96 18.82 5.25
N THR A 80 -10.67 20.07 4.95
CA THR A 80 -11.56 21.18 5.23
C THR A 80 -12.76 21.14 4.27
N ASP A 81 -13.82 21.88 4.59
CA ASP A 81 -14.96 21.97 3.68
C ASP A 81 -14.57 22.54 2.31
N THR A 82 -13.63 23.47 2.29
CA THR A 82 -13.10 24.02 1.05
C THR A 82 -12.36 22.94 0.24
N ASP A 83 -11.55 22.12 0.91
CA ASP A 83 -10.82 21.05 0.25
C ASP A 83 -11.78 19.99 -0.31
N VAL A 84 -12.83 19.67 0.43
CA VAL A 84 -13.86 18.73 -0.04
C VAL A 84 -14.50 19.26 -1.32
N SER A 85 -14.89 20.53 -1.34
CA SER A 85 -15.50 21.16 -2.51
C SER A 85 -14.56 21.15 -3.73
N ARG A 86 -13.29 21.45 -3.51
CA ARG A 86 -12.28 21.45 -4.58
C ARG A 86 -12.06 20.07 -5.14
N LEU A 87 -11.94 19.09 -4.26
CA LEU A 87 -11.72 17.69 -4.67
C LEU A 87 -12.91 17.19 -5.48
N LYS A 88 -14.12 17.46 -5.02
CA LYS A 88 -15.35 17.06 -5.71
C LYS A 88 -15.42 17.70 -7.09
N SER A 89 -15.17 19.01 -7.19
CA SER A 89 -15.15 19.73 -8.46
C SER A 89 -14.10 19.15 -9.42
N PHE A 90 -12.90 18.91 -8.93
CA PHE A 90 -11.84 18.31 -9.74
C PHE A 90 -12.28 16.95 -10.29
N ALA A 91 -12.83 16.09 -9.44
CA ALA A 91 -13.24 14.75 -9.85
C ALA A 91 -14.35 14.80 -10.90
N GLU A 92 -15.33 15.70 -10.74
CA GLU A 92 -16.42 15.84 -11.69
C GLU A 92 -15.97 16.41 -13.03
N GLN A 93 -15.13 17.46 -13.00
CA GLN A 93 -14.62 18.10 -14.22
C GLN A 93 -13.67 17.20 -14.98
N SER A 94 -12.88 16.43 -14.28
CA SER A 94 -11.91 15.51 -14.89
C SER A 94 -12.52 14.21 -15.35
N LYS A 95 -13.78 13.97 -15.02
CA LYS A 95 -14.53 12.76 -15.41
C LYS A 95 -13.79 11.48 -15.03
N ILE A 96 -13.18 11.47 -13.84
CA ILE A 96 -12.45 10.31 -13.35
C ILE A 96 -13.38 9.17 -12.94
N PHE A 97 -14.67 9.48 -12.74
CA PHE A 97 -15.71 8.49 -12.51
C PHE A 97 -16.87 8.71 -13.45
N ASP A 98 -17.61 7.64 -13.71
CA ASP A 98 -18.95 7.74 -14.25
C ASP A 98 -19.90 7.99 -13.09
N TRP A 99 -20.42 9.22 -13.01
CA TRP A 99 -21.29 9.62 -11.91
C TRP A 99 -22.75 9.14 -12.09
N GLN A 100 -23.04 8.43 -13.17
CA GLN A 100 -24.33 7.80 -13.33
C GLN A 100 -24.46 6.63 -12.36
N ILE A 101 -25.69 6.42 -11.88
CA ILE A 101 -25.93 5.32 -10.95
C ILE A 101 -25.77 3.99 -11.68
N SER A 102 -24.83 3.19 -11.17
CA SER A 102 -24.65 1.84 -11.64
C SER A 102 -25.34 0.87 -10.71
N HIS A 103 -26.16 -0.01 -11.26
CA HIS A 103 -26.78 -1.07 -10.49
C HIS A 103 -25.85 -2.25 -10.41
N ILE A 104 -25.60 -2.73 -9.18
CA ILE A 104 -24.86 -3.94 -8.97
C ILE A 104 -25.85 -5.06 -8.75
N ASN A 105 -25.81 -6.06 -9.65
CA ASN A 105 -26.62 -7.26 -9.48
C ASN A 105 -25.93 -8.18 -8.49
N ILE A 106 -26.62 -8.43 -7.41
CA ILE A 106 -26.11 -9.28 -6.33
C ILE A 106 -26.79 -10.63 -6.39
#